data_5bffbf7ca4167605ae91d09fe3981f16
#
_entry.id   5bffbf7ca4167605ae91d09fe3981f16
#
_cell.length_a   1.000
_cell.length_b   1.000
_cell.length_c   1.000
_cell.angle_alpha   90.00
_cell.angle_beta   90.00
_cell.angle_gamma   90.00
#
_symmetry.space_group_name_H-M   'P 1'
#
loop_
_entity.id
_entity.type
_entity.pdbx_description
1 polymer ?
#
loop_
_entity_poly.entity_id
_entity_poly.type
_entity_poly.pdbx_seq_one_letter_code
_entity_poly.pdbx_strand_id
1 'polypeptide(L)'
;MYAHMIVPQAPLVFRSGRPFGEGSRDGANFPWPSSLAGVLRSQVMDDRGWHGKLDDAQQQELRDLAAHGPILAERCRDGLTPMLPKPADALLLVDDAGGKAYHRLLPGKLPAGCACDLPPGLQPLLLAGDHKGKPQAGPAFWSLARLLAWRRGEAVAAFEHDEPLRETRSHVALSRATLAADPGRLFQTEGLDFSRRRRASGRGFGDRDWVFLCRFAQVLSGRMLAFGGEGRLSRLDTAPDDALAAPPDYLTALANARHITLTLATPALFADGWRPRWLDEGDARASEAGASGTVPGIPGLQLVLKAAAVDRWQGISGWDLATWDAKPARKAVAAGATYWFEVVGDPPAGWAERLWLVPISDQPQDRRDGFGLVIPGFWNERS
;
A
#
# COMPACT_ATOMS: atom_id res chain seq x y z
N MET A 1 -15.74 -0.44 -11.46
CA MET A 1 -14.48 -1.24 -11.53
C MET A 1 -14.81 -2.66 -11.07
N TYR A 2 -14.21 -3.66 -11.70
CA TYR A 2 -14.46 -5.08 -11.46
C TYR A 2 -13.38 -5.67 -10.57
N ALA A 3 -13.76 -6.55 -9.67
CA ALA A 3 -12.85 -7.20 -8.72
C ALA A 3 -12.12 -8.38 -9.40
N HIS A 4 -10.81 -8.43 -9.19
CA HIS A 4 -9.95 -9.47 -9.73
C HIS A 4 -9.01 -10.02 -8.66
N MET A 5 -8.53 -11.23 -8.90
CA MET A 5 -7.57 -11.91 -8.06
C MET A 5 -6.40 -12.39 -8.92
N ILE A 6 -5.18 -12.01 -8.54
CA ILE A 6 -3.96 -12.52 -9.14
C ILE A 6 -3.41 -13.63 -8.23
N VAL A 7 -3.26 -14.81 -8.82
CA VAL A 7 -2.77 -16.02 -8.13
C VAL A 7 -1.37 -16.33 -8.65
N PRO A 8 -0.31 -15.99 -7.90
CA PRO A 8 1.06 -16.31 -8.29
C PRO A 8 1.27 -17.82 -8.47
N GLN A 9 1.93 -18.22 -9.55
CA GLN A 9 2.27 -19.62 -9.83
C GLN A 9 3.75 -19.92 -9.55
N ALA A 10 4.53 -18.89 -9.28
CA ALA A 10 5.96 -18.98 -8.95
C ALA A 10 6.31 -17.79 -8.02
N PRO A 11 7.45 -17.85 -7.31
CA PRO A 11 7.96 -16.73 -6.56
C PRO A 11 8.09 -15.48 -7.44
N LEU A 12 7.55 -14.36 -7.00
CA LEU A 12 7.55 -13.11 -7.75
C LEU A 12 8.75 -12.24 -7.39
N VAL A 13 9.37 -11.63 -8.40
CA VAL A 13 10.51 -10.73 -8.25
C VAL A 13 10.09 -9.32 -8.67
N PHE A 14 10.14 -8.39 -7.72
CA PHE A 14 9.94 -6.96 -7.99
C PHE A 14 11.17 -6.21 -7.51
N ARG A 15 11.79 -5.46 -8.42
CA ARG A 15 12.98 -4.69 -8.11
C ARG A 15 12.62 -3.39 -7.40
N SER A 16 13.54 -2.94 -6.54
CA SER A 16 13.47 -1.59 -5.98
C SER A 16 13.84 -0.56 -7.06
N GLY A 17 13.52 0.71 -6.82
CA GLY A 17 13.96 1.81 -7.69
C GLY A 17 15.44 2.18 -7.54
N ARG A 18 16.25 1.32 -6.93
CA ARG A 18 17.68 1.56 -6.73
C ARG A 18 18.49 1.03 -7.91
N PRO A 19 19.61 1.68 -8.27
CA PRO A 19 20.54 1.12 -9.24
C PRO A 19 20.98 -0.29 -8.83
N PHE A 20 20.94 -1.21 -9.77
CA PHE A 20 21.34 -2.59 -9.57
C PHE A 20 22.69 -2.80 -10.27
N GLY A 21 23.72 -3.16 -9.53
CA GLY A 21 25.07 -3.36 -10.03
C GLY A 21 25.75 -4.56 -9.40
N GLU A 22 27.00 -4.80 -9.77
CA GLU A 22 27.84 -5.89 -9.25
C GLU A 22 27.92 -5.82 -7.71
N GLY A 23 27.75 -6.98 -7.06
CA GLY A 23 27.72 -7.08 -5.61
C GLY A 23 26.48 -6.48 -4.92
N SER A 24 25.51 -6.00 -5.70
CA SER A 24 24.26 -5.48 -5.12
C SER A 24 23.34 -6.63 -4.71
N ARG A 25 22.62 -6.39 -3.61
CA ARG A 25 21.51 -7.24 -3.17
C ARG A 25 20.24 -6.41 -3.22
N ASP A 26 19.30 -6.80 -4.08
CA ASP A 26 17.97 -6.21 -4.09
C ASP A 26 17.03 -7.15 -3.33
N GLY A 27 16.50 -6.65 -2.22
CA GLY A 27 15.58 -7.40 -1.38
C GLY A 27 14.24 -7.65 -2.08
N ALA A 28 13.52 -8.67 -1.63
CA ALA A 28 12.18 -8.94 -2.11
C ALA A 28 11.24 -7.78 -1.79
N ASN A 29 10.69 -7.18 -2.82
CA ASN A 29 9.73 -6.09 -2.72
C ASN A 29 8.31 -6.59 -3.03
N PHE A 30 7.32 -5.94 -2.44
CA PHE A 30 5.93 -6.11 -2.85
C PHE A 30 5.71 -5.46 -4.23
N PRO A 31 4.73 -5.98 -5.02
CA PRO A 31 4.42 -5.37 -6.31
C PRO A 31 3.93 -3.94 -6.15
N TRP A 32 4.48 -3.05 -6.98
CA TRP A 32 4.04 -1.67 -7.03
C TRP A 32 2.68 -1.55 -7.75
N PRO A 33 1.84 -0.57 -7.37
CA PRO A 33 0.61 -0.28 -8.09
C PRO A 33 0.80 -0.13 -9.60
N SER A 34 1.87 0.55 -10.03
CA SER A 34 2.20 0.71 -11.44
C SER A 34 2.55 -0.61 -12.15
N SER A 35 3.11 -1.59 -11.44
CA SER A 35 3.38 -2.93 -11.99
C SER A 35 2.08 -3.69 -12.22
N LEU A 36 1.12 -3.59 -11.29
CA LEU A 36 -0.22 -4.13 -11.45
C LEU A 36 -0.95 -3.47 -12.63
N ALA A 37 -1.00 -2.14 -12.66
CA ALA A 37 -1.65 -1.40 -13.74
C ALA A 37 -1.06 -1.77 -15.10
N GLY A 38 0.27 -1.89 -15.18
CA GLY A 38 0.98 -2.27 -16.40
C GLY A 38 0.56 -3.64 -16.91
N VAL A 39 0.57 -4.66 -16.06
CA VAL A 39 0.22 -6.03 -16.50
C VAL A 39 -1.24 -6.16 -16.89
N LEU A 40 -2.19 -5.48 -16.20
CA LEU A 40 -3.61 -5.51 -16.56
C LEU A 40 -3.87 -4.78 -17.88
N ARG A 41 -3.21 -3.63 -18.11
CA ARG A 41 -3.29 -2.90 -19.39
C ARG A 41 -2.69 -3.70 -20.54
N SER A 42 -1.62 -4.47 -20.31
CA SER A 42 -1.05 -5.36 -21.32
C SER A 42 -2.04 -6.44 -21.76
N GLN A 43 -2.87 -6.96 -20.85
CA GLN A 43 -3.93 -7.90 -21.23
C GLN A 43 -4.99 -7.25 -22.13
N VAL A 44 -5.32 -5.97 -21.91
CA VAL A 44 -6.23 -5.23 -22.77
C VAL A 44 -5.61 -5.00 -24.17
N MET A 45 -4.30 -4.71 -24.22
CA MET A 45 -3.57 -4.63 -25.50
C MET A 45 -3.68 -5.94 -26.29
N ASP A 46 -3.40 -7.07 -25.63
CA ASP A 46 -3.48 -8.39 -26.24
C ASP A 46 -4.88 -8.70 -26.76
N ASP A 47 -5.93 -8.37 -26.00
CA ASP A 47 -7.33 -8.55 -26.40
C ASP A 47 -7.71 -7.74 -27.62
N ARG A 48 -7.12 -6.58 -27.81
CA ARG A 48 -7.36 -5.69 -28.95
C ARG A 48 -6.45 -5.99 -30.14
N GLY A 49 -5.54 -6.94 -29.98
CA GLY A 49 -4.54 -7.26 -31.02
C GLY A 49 -3.56 -6.12 -31.25
N TRP A 50 -3.33 -5.27 -30.24
CA TRP A 50 -2.38 -4.17 -30.33
C TRP A 50 -0.98 -4.68 -30.02
N HIS A 51 -0.16 -4.81 -31.06
CA HIS A 51 1.21 -5.30 -30.96
C HIS A 51 2.19 -4.25 -31.45
N GLY A 52 3.37 -4.22 -30.83
CA GLY A 52 4.45 -3.29 -31.20
C GLY A 52 4.25 -1.89 -30.60
N LYS A 53 4.69 -0.86 -31.36
CA LYS A 53 4.63 0.53 -30.88
C LYS A 53 3.20 1.06 -31.02
N LEU A 54 2.64 1.48 -29.89
CA LEU A 54 1.31 2.11 -29.84
C LEU A 54 1.38 3.58 -30.27
N ASP A 55 0.32 4.05 -30.89
CA ASP A 55 0.11 5.49 -31.11
C ASP A 55 -0.31 6.21 -29.81
N ASP A 56 -0.33 7.54 -29.85
CA ASP A 56 -0.63 8.36 -28.66
C ASP A 56 -2.07 8.17 -28.15
N ALA A 57 -3.03 7.90 -29.03
CA ALA A 57 -4.43 7.68 -28.66
C ALA A 57 -4.58 6.32 -27.94
N GLN A 58 -3.97 5.27 -28.45
CA GLN A 58 -3.95 3.95 -27.85
C GLN A 58 -3.25 3.99 -26.48
N GLN A 59 -2.11 4.70 -26.38
CA GLN A 59 -1.42 4.88 -25.11
C GLN A 59 -2.29 5.60 -24.08
N GLN A 60 -2.98 6.68 -24.50
CA GLN A 60 -3.86 7.44 -23.61
C GLN A 60 -5.06 6.59 -23.16
N GLU A 61 -5.66 5.84 -24.06
CA GLU A 61 -6.77 4.94 -23.74
C GLU A 61 -6.36 3.91 -22.67
N LEU A 62 -5.17 3.30 -22.79
CA LEU A 62 -4.66 2.38 -21.77
C LEU A 62 -4.38 3.10 -20.43
N ARG A 63 -3.80 4.29 -20.47
CA ARG A 63 -3.53 5.10 -19.26
C ARG A 63 -4.79 5.49 -18.51
N ASP A 64 -5.90 5.68 -19.22
CA ASP A 64 -7.20 6.02 -18.62
C ASP A 64 -7.86 4.83 -17.91
N LEU A 65 -7.45 3.60 -18.20
CA LEU A 65 -7.93 2.41 -17.48
C LEU A 65 -7.36 2.38 -16.07
N ALA A 66 -8.21 2.66 -15.10
CA ALA A 66 -7.83 2.66 -13.69
C ALA A 66 -7.64 1.22 -13.17
N ALA A 67 -6.57 1.04 -12.36
CA ALA A 67 -6.23 -0.19 -11.66
C ALA A 67 -5.95 0.12 -10.20
N HIS A 68 -6.73 -0.41 -9.27
CA HIS A 68 -6.58 -0.18 -7.84
C HIS A 68 -6.10 -1.45 -7.13
N GLY A 69 -4.98 -1.36 -6.45
CA GLY A 69 -4.26 -2.43 -5.79
C GLY A 69 -2.75 -2.36 -6.10
N PRO A 70 -2.03 -3.47 -5.89
CA PRO A 70 -2.47 -4.76 -5.37
C PRO A 70 -2.67 -4.72 -3.86
N ILE A 71 -3.67 -5.44 -3.36
CA ILE A 71 -3.89 -5.69 -1.95
C ILE A 71 -3.63 -7.17 -1.69
N LEU A 72 -2.73 -7.47 -0.75
CA LEU A 72 -2.47 -8.84 -0.34
C LEU A 72 -3.73 -9.47 0.25
N ALA A 73 -3.96 -10.75 0.02
CA ALA A 73 -5.03 -11.49 0.68
C ALA A 73 -4.61 -12.92 0.97
N GLU A 74 -5.12 -13.48 2.04
CA GLU A 74 -5.13 -14.91 2.28
C GLU A 74 -6.34 -15.52 1.62
N ARG A 75 -6.10 -16.57 0.84
CA ARG A 75 -7.15 -17.42 0.30
C ARG A 75 -7.17 -18.74 1.05
N CYS A 76 -8.31 -19.10 1.59
CA CYS A 76 -8.57 -20.39 2.21
C CYS A 76 -9.86 -21.00 1.62
N ARG A 77 -10.25 -22.19 2.07
CA ARG A 77 -11.48 -22.85 1.63
C ARG A 77 -12.71 -22.01 1.91
N ASP A 78 -12.69 -21.25 3.01
CA ASP A 78 -13.84 -20.50 3.53
C ASP A 78 -13.90 -19.07 2.96
N GLY A 79 -12.95 -18.66 2.10
CA GLY A 79 -12.98 -17.36 1.45
C GLY A 79 -11.65 -16.63 1.37
N LEU A 80 -11.75 -15.32 1.17
CA LEU A 80 -10.64 -14.37 1.03
C LEU A 80 -10.58 -13.45 2.24
N THR A 81 -9.40 -13.29 2.81
CA THR A 81 -9.15 -12.32 3.88
C THR A 81 -8.16 -11.27 3.39
N PRO A 82 -8.61 -10.03 3.09
CA PRO A 82 -7.69 -8.96 2.72
C PRO A 82 -6.71 -8.64 3.84
N MET A 83 -5.44 -8.46 3.48
CA MET A 83 -4.34 -8.20 4.37
C MET A 83 -3.75 -6.82 4.04
N LEU A 84 -3.87 -5.90 4.96
CA LEU A 84 -3.47 -4.51 4.82
C LEU A 84 -2.12 -4.29 5.53
N PRO A 85 -1.30 -3.35 5.07
CA PRO A 85 -0.08 -2.97 5.78
C PRO A 85 -0.39 -2.57 7.23
N LYS A 86 0.49 -2.99 8.16
CA LYS A 86 0.41 -2.58 9.55
C LYS A 86 0.38 -1.06 9.63
N PRO A 87 -0.58 -0.46 10.34
CA PRO A 87 -0.64 0.99 10.45
C PRO A 87 0.56 1.53 11.24
N ALA A 88 1.16 2.63 10.75
CA ALA A 88 2.37 3.22 11.33
C ALA A 88 2.17 3.77 12.76
N ASP A 89 0.92 4.02 13.16
CA ASP A 89 0.55 4.41 14.52
C ASP A 89 0.40 3.22 15.49
N ALA A 90 0.59 1.98 15.04
CA ALA A 90 0.57 0.80 15.89
C ALA A 90 1.99 0.42 16.32
N LEU A 91 2.35 0.80 17.54
CA LEU A 91 3.63 0.50 18.15
C LEU A 91 3.53 -0.78 18.98
N LEU A 92 4.25 -1.83 18.59
CA LEU A 92 4.38 -3.04 19.41
C LEU A 92 5.48 -2.84 20.44
N LEU A 93 5.12 -2.88 21.73
CA LEU A 93 6.07 -2.84 22.81
C LEU A 93 6.19 -4.22 23.49
N VAL A 94 7.41 -4.52 23.92
CA VAL A 94 7.71 -5.71 24.72
C VAL A 94 8.18 -5.21 26.08
N ASP A 95 7.46 -5.58 27.14
CA ASP A 95 7.82 -5.24 28.51
C ASP A 95 8.98 -6.11 29.04
N ASP A 96 9.46 -5.79 30.24
CA ASP A 96 10.59 -6.50 30.87
C ASP A 96 10.25 -7.96 31.23
N ALA A 97 8.96 -8.32 31.30
CA ALA A 97 8.49 -9.68 31.54
C ALA A 97 8.28 -10.47 30.24
N GLY A 98 8.52 -9.85 29.06
CA GLY A 98 8.32 -10.45 27.76
C GLY A 98 6.88 -10.35 27.22
N GLY A 99 6.00 -9.65 27.95
CA GLY A 99 4.64 -9.36 27.50
C GLY A 99 4.64 -8.44 26.28
N LYS A 100 3.83 -8.76 25.26
CA LYS A 100 3.74 -8.00 24.03
C LYS A 100 2.37 -7.33 23.91
N ALA A 101 2.33 -6.03 23.62
CA ALA A 101 1.10 -5.30 23.39
C ALA A 101 1.26 -4.22 22.33
N TYR A 102 0.19 -4.00 21.54
CA TYR A 102 0.12 -2.85 20.62
C TYR A 102 -0.38 -1.62 21.37
N HIS A 103 0.37 -0.54 21.23
CA HIS A 103 0.04 0.77 21.75
C HIS A 103 -0.17 1.76 20.63
N ARG A 104 -1.15 2.65 20.81
CA ARG A 104 -1.55 3.61 19.78
C ARG A 104 -0.78 4.90 19.93
N LEU A 105 -0.23 5.40 18.83
CA LEU A 105 0.22 6.78 18.73
C LEU A 105 -0.97 7.67 18.35
N LEU A 106 -1.17 8.76 19.09
CA LEU A 106 -2.26 9.70 18.86
C LEU A 106 -1.74 11.13 18.83
N PRO A 107 -2.37 12.02 18.04
CA PRO A 107 -2.12 13.45 18.14
C PRO A 107 -2.32 13.95 19.56
N GLY A 108 -1.46 14.82 20.02
CA GLY A 108 -1.54 15.37 21.37
C GLY A 108 -0.70 16.63 21.54
N LYS A 109 -0.89 17.30 22.67
CA LYS A 109 -0.16 18.51 23.03
C LYS A 109 1.13 18.12 23.79
N LEU A 110 2.21 18.81 23.49
CA LEU A 110 3.44 18.66 24.24
C LEU A 110 3.23 19.12 25.70
N PRO A 111 3.94 18.49 26.66
CA PRO A 111 3.99 18.97 28.03
C PRO A 111 4.43 20.44 28.10
N ALA A 112 4.00 21.15 29.15
CA ALA A 112 4.41 22.52 29.39
C ALA A 112 5.94 22.64 29.42
N GLY A 113 6.50 23.65 28.75
CA GLY A 113 7.94 23.86 28.62
C GLY A 113 8.63 23.05 27.53
N CYS A 114 7.93 22.16 26.82
CA CYS A 114 8.44 21.48 25.64
C CYS A 114 8.05 22.21 24.35
N ALA A 115 8.93 22.15 23.36
CA ALA A 115 8.67 22.67 22.01
C ALA A 115 9.08 21.64 20.94
N CYS A 116 8.57 21.76 19.73
CA CYS A 116 8.94 20.97 18.57
C CYS A 116 9.02 21.88 17.34
N ASP A 117 9.65 21.38 16.29
CA ASP A 117 9.84 22.05 15.00
C ASP A 117 8.78 21.65 13.94
N LEU A 118 7.65 21.09 14.41
CA LEU A 118 6.56 20.75 13.52
C LEU A 118 5.96 22.02 12.88
N PRO A 119 5.54 21.96 11.61
CA PRO A 119 4.82 23.05 10.97
C PRO A 119 3.60 23.48 11.79
N PRO A 120 3.21 24.77 11.74
CA PRO A 120 2.02 25.26 12.43
C PRO A 120 0.78 24.43 12.13
N GLY A 121 -0.05 24.22 13.14
CA GLY A 121 -1.28 23.42 13.05
C GLY A 121 -1.10 21.90 13.14
N LEU A 122 0.14 21.40 13.08
CA LEU A 122 0.40 19.97 13.29
C LEU A 122 0.65 19.65 14.76
N GLN A 123 0.13 18.52 15.20
CA GLN A 123 0.30 18.00 16.53
C GLN A 123 1.34 16.86 16.51
N PRO A 124 2.22 16.77 17.53
CA PRO A 124 3.10 15.63 17.69
C PRO A 124 2.29 14.37 18.00
N LEU A 125 2.83 13.23 17.57
CA LEU A 125 2.27 11.94 17.95
C LEU A 125 2.83 11.49 19.28
N LEU A 126 1.96 11.23 20.21
CA LEU A 126 2.31 10.80 21.57
C LEU A 126 1.78 9.39 21.82
N LEU A 127 2.52 8.63 22.62
CA LEU A 127 2.08 7.32 23.05
C LEU A 127 0.84 7.47 23.94
N ALA A 128 -0.17 6.64 23.68
CA ALA A 128 -1.40 6.63 24.46
C ALA A 128 -1.17 5.93 25.81
N GLY A 129 -0.96 6.69 26.88
CA GLY A 129 -0.72 6.21 28.23
C GLY A 129 0.77 6.13 28.60
N ASP A 130 1.06 5.82 29.89
CA ASP A 130 2.42 5.62 30.38
C ASP A 130 2.78 4.13 30.25
N HIS A 131 3.38 3.78 29.13
CA HIS A 131 3.79 2.42 28.84
C HIS A 131 5.31 2.33 28.72
N LYS A 132 5.87 1.34 29.43
CA LYS A 132 7.30 1.01 29.36
C LYS A 132 7.48 -0.23 28.51
N GLY A 133 8.58 -0.28 27.75
CA GLY A 133 8.91 -1.43 26.94
C GLY A 133 9.81 -1.06 25.75
N LYS A 134 10.32 -2.07 25.07
CA LYS A 134 11.17 -1.89 23.89
C LYS A 134 10.32 -2.04 22.63
N PRO A 135 10.41 -1.12 21.66
CA PRO A 135 9.75 -1.29 20.37
C PRO A 135 10.24 -2.54 19.63
N GLN A 136 9.31 -3.32 19.12
CA GLN A 136 9.57 -4.50 18.30
C GLN A 136 8.80 -4.39 16.98
N ALA A 137 9.38 -4.95 15.90
CA ALA A 137 8.62 -5.18 14.69
C ALA A 137 7.53 -6.22 14.97
N GLY A 138 6.30 -5.92 14.59
CA GLY A 138 5.20 -6.90 14.54
C GLY A 138 4.99 -7.38 13.12
N PRO A 139 3.96 -8.23 12.87
CA PRO A 139 3.57 -8.64 11.53
C PRO A 139 3.37 -7.43 10.61
N ALA A 140 3.96 -7.49 9.42
CA ALA A 140 3.90 -6.39 8.45
C ALA A 140 2.49 -6.19 7.88
N PHE A 141 1.65 -7.23 7.94
CA PHE A 141 0.29 -7.20 7.42
C PHE A 141 -0.73 -7.59 8.48
N TRP A 142 -1.82 -6.85 8.51
CA TRP A 142 -2.96 -7.05 9.38
C TRP A 142 -4.19 -7.41 8.54
N SER A 143 -5.02 -8.33 9.01
CA SER A 143 -6.31 -8.55 8.36
C SER A 143 -7.14 -7.26 8.38
N LEU A 144 -7.97 -7.07 7.35
CA LEU A 144 -8.86 -5.91 7.27
C LEU A 144 -9.69 -5.77 8.55
N ALA A 145 -10.21 -6.85 9.11
CA ALA A 145 -10.98 -6.83 10.35
C ALA A 145 -10.17 -6.25 11.54
N ARG A 146 -8.90 -6.65 11.70
CA ARG A 146 -8.02 -6.09 12.73
C ARG A 146 -7.73 -4.61 12.52
N LEU A 147 -7.46 -4.22 11.27
CA LEU A 147 -7.25 -2.81 10.97
C LEU A 147 -8.47 -1.97 11.28
N LEU A 148 -9.67 -2.45 10.95
CA LEU A 148 -10.91 -1.74 11.27
C LEU A 148 -11.19 -1.67 12.78
N ALA A 149 -10.95 -2.74 13.54
CA ALA A 149 -11.00 -2.70 14.99
C ALA A 149 -10.03 -1.64 15.56
N TRP A 150 -8.79 -1.62 15.06
CA TRP A 150 -7.82 -0.58 15.41
C TRP A 150 -8.31 0.81 15.07
N ARG A 151 -8.92 1.01 13.89
CA ARG A 151 -9.47 2.31 13.45
C ARG A 151 -10.72 2.74 14.21
N ARG A 152 -11.45 1.81 14.83
CA ARG A 152 -12.54 2.12 15.79
C ARG A 152 -12.04 2.49 17.19
N GLY A 153 -10.73 2.43 17.44
CA GLY A 153 -10.18 2.68 18.78
C GLY A 153 -10.12 1.44 19.68
N GLU A 154 -10.51 0.27 19.17
CA GLU A 154 -10.50 -0.99 19.92
C GLU A 154 -9.07 -1.46 20.19
N ALA A 155 -8.85 -2.18 21.29
CA ALA A 155 -7.59 -2.83 21.57
C ALA A 155 -7.37 -4.02 20.63
N VAL A 156 -6.18 -4.13 20.08
CA VAL A 156 -5.75 -5.28 19.27
C VAL A 156 -4.66 -6.01 20.05
N ALA A 157 -4.92 -7.26 20.41
CA ALA A 157 -3.93 -8.09 21.08
C ALA A 157 -2.72 -8.34 20.15
N ALA A 158 -1.54 -8.50 20.73
CA ALA A 158 -0.37 -8.93 19.97
C ALA A 158 -0.63 -10.30 19.36
N PHE A 159 -0.19 -10.49 18.13
CA PHE A 159 -0.37 -11.72 17.37
C PHE A 159 0.85 -12.00 16.50
N GLU A 160 1.01 -13.23 16.18
CA GLU A 160 1.96 -13.68 15.14
C GLU A 160 1.18 -14.01 13.88
N HIS A 161 1.76 -13.67 12.74
CA HIS A 161 1.18 -13.95 11.45
C HIS A 161 2.29 -14.28 10.47
N ASP A 162 2.05 -15.31 9.66
CA ASP A 162 3.01 -15.64 8.61
C ASP A 162 2.99 -14.56 7.52
N GLU A 163 4.11 -14.37 6.89
CA GLU A 163 4.29 -13.50 5.72
C GLU A 163 4.70 -14.36 4.50
N PRO A 164 4.53 -13.84 3.28
CA PRO A 164 5.08 -14.52 2.11
C PRO A 164 6.57 -14.81 2.30
N LEU A 165 6.96 -16.06 2.03
CA LEU A 165 8.33 -16.50 2.22
C LEU A 165 9.27 -15.79 1.25
N ARG A 166 10.53 -15.63 1.65
CA ARG A 166 11.59 -15.08 0.79
C ARG A 166 12.37 -16.19 0.17
N GLU A 167 12.50 -16.17 -1.16
CA GLU A 167 13.37 -17.07 -1.91
C GLU A 167 14.59 -16.26 -2.39
N THR A 168 15.78 -16.64 -1.94
CA THR A 168 17.04 -16.05 -2.41
C THR A 168 17.62 -16.88 -3.51
N ARG A 169 17.95 -16.27 -4.65
CA ARG A 169 18.64 -16.91 -5.79
C ARG A 169 19.96 -16.23 -6.05
N SER A 170 21.01 -17.03 -6.20
CA SER A 170 22.32 -16.55 -6.63
C SER A 170 22.45 -16.71 -8.13
N HIS A 171 22.91 -15.68 -8.80
CA HIS A 171 23.13 -15.59 -10.22
C HIS A 171 24.59 -15.26 -10.49
N VAL A 172 25.09 -15.77 -11.60
CA VAL A 172 26.42 -15.45 -12.11
C VAL A 172 26.29 -14.96 -13.55
N ALA A 173 26.97 -13.88 -13.88
CA ALA A 173 27.06 -13.46 -15.27
C ALA A 173 27.97 -14.45 -16.03
N LEU A 174 27.58 -14.81 -17.26
CA LEU A 174 28.35 -15.63 -18.15
C LEU A 174 29.03 -14.76 -19.20
N SER A 175 30.31 -14.98 -19.41
CA SER A 175 31.03 -14.42 -20.56
C SER A 175 30.46 -15.01 -21.86
N ARG A 176 30.05 -14.16 -22.79
CA ARG A 176 29.53 -14.59 -24.10
C ARG A 176 30.57 -15.31 -24.95
N ALA A 177 31.86 -15.01 -24.73
CA ALA A 177 32.94 -15.60 -25.50
C ALA A 177 33.31 -17.00 -25.04
N THR A 178 33.28 -17.25 -23.72
CA THR A 178 33.75 -18.52 -23.13
C THR A 178 32.63 -19.38 -22.55
N LEU A 179 31.42 -18.83 -22.40
CA LEU A 179 30.27 -19.43 -21.73
C LEU A 179 30.57 -19.84 -20.27
N ALA A 180 31.70 -19.39 -19.73
CA ALA A 180 32.08 -19.57 -18.34
C ALA A 180 31.65 -18.40 -17.46
N ALA A 181 31.65 -18.61 -16.13
CA ALA A 181 31.37 -17.57 -15.18
C ALA A 181 32.34 -16.38 -15.33
N ASP A 182 31.79 -15.17 -15.39
CA ASP A 182 32.57 -13.94 -15.46
C ASP A 182 33.03 -13.57 -14.02
N PRO A 183 34.35 -13.51 -13.75
CA PRO A 183 34.86 -13.27 -12.40
C PRO A 183 34.36 -11.96 -11.81
N GLY A 184 33.96 -11.98 -10.53
CA GLY A 184 33.46 -10.80 -9.83
C GLY A 184 31.99 -10.45 -10.08
N ARG A 185 31.31 -11.16 -10.99
CA ARG A 185 29.91 -10.87 -11.36
C ARG A 185 28.89 -11.84 -10.74
N LEU A 186 29.01 -12.05 -9.44
CA LEU A 186 28.00 -12.74 -8.64
C LEU A 186 27.02 -11.73 -8.08
N PHE A 187 25.72 -11.99 -8.21
CA PHE A 187 24.67 -11.17 -7.62
C PHE A 187 23.53 -12.04 -7.08
N GLN A 188 22.75 -11.48 -6.18
CA GLN A 188 21.61 -12.16 -5.59
C GLN A 188 20.32 -11.40 -5.86
N THR A 189 19.27 -12.13 -6.19
CA THR A 189 17.90 -11.63 -6.23
C THR A 189 17.07 -12.32 -5.17
N GLU A 190 16.13 -11.60 -4.60
CA GLU A 190 15.13 -12.16 -3.69
C GLU A 190 13.75 -12.06 -4.33
N GLY A 191 13.01 -13.18 -4.30
CA GLY A 191 11.61 -13.23 -4.67
C GLY A 191 10.71 -13.45 -3.46
N LEU A 192 9.46 -13.10 -3.60
CA LEU A 192 8.41 -13.43 -2.62
C LEU A 192 7.68 -14.66 -3.11
N ASP A 193 7.70 -15.72 -2.30
CA ASP A 193 6.96 -16.97 -2.54
C ASP A 193 5.57 -16.87 -1.89
N PHE A 194 4.56 -16.84 -2.75
CA PHE A 194 3.15 -16.80 -2.38
C PHE A 194 2.49 -18.17 -2.39
N SER A 195 3.27 -19.23 -2.61
CA SER A 195 2.77 -20.60 -2.64
C SER A 195 2.25 -21.06 -1.28
N ARG A 196 1.60 -22.21 -1.28
CA ARG A 196 0.97 -22.79 -0.09
C ARG A 196 1.92 -22.84 1.08
N ARG A 197 1.49 -22.34 2.21
CA ARG A 197 2.23 -22.36 3.47
C ARG A 197 2.49 -23.79 3.93
N ARG A 198 3.67 -24.03 4.50
CA ARG A 198 3.91 -25.21 5.32
C ARG A 198 3.00 -25.16 6.54
N ARG A 199 2.39 -26.29 6.91
CA ARG A 199 1.70 -26.41 8.19
C ARG A 199 2.70 -26.14 9.32
N ALA A 200 2.24 -25.47 10.40
CA ALA A 200 3.05 -25.24 11.59
C ALA A 200 3.64 -26.54 12.17
N SER A 201 3.02 -27.70 11.93
CA SER A 201 3.53 -29.03 12.27
C SER A 201 4.72 -29.52 11.45
N GLY A 202 5.17 -28.74 10.45
CA GLY A 202 6.29 -29.12 9.56
C GLY A 202 5.96 -30.24 8.57
N ARG A 203 4.78 -30.84 8.60
CA ARG A 203 4.34 -31.92 7.70
C ARG A 203 3.21 -31.43 6.78
N GLY A 204 3.51 -31.36 5.48
CA GLY A 204 2.56 -31.00 4.43
C GLY A 204 2.34 -29.50 4.26
N PHE A 205 1.53 -29.14 3.25
CA PHE A 205 1.15 -27.77 2.95
C PHE A 205 -0.17 -27.42 3.67
N GLY A 206 -0.28 -26.17 4.10
CA GLY A 206 -1.54 -25.62 4.64
C GLY A 206 -2.60 -25.46 3.55
N ASP A 207 -3.86 -25.30 3.97
CA ASP A 207 -4.99 -25.03 3.07
C ASP A 207 -5.09 -23.54 2.69
N ARG A 208 -4.06 -22.75 3.01
CA ARG A 208 -4.01 -21.29 2.75
C ARG A 208 -2.90 -20.98 1.79
N ASP A 209 -3.18 -20.09 0.86
CA ASP A 209 -2.20 -19.47 -0.03
C ASP A 209 -2.38 -17.96 -0.06
N TRP A 210 -1.38 -17.26 -0.61
CA TRP A 210 -1.41 -15.82 -0.79
C TRP A 210 -1.82 -15.46 -2.20
N VAL A 211 -2.66 -14.46 -2.32
CA VAL A 211 -3.10 -13.90 -3.59
C VAL A 211 -3.08 -12.38 -3.52
N PHE A 212 -3.21 -11.71 -4.66
CA PHE A 212 -3.44 -10.27 -4.69
C PHE A 212 -4.87 -9.99 -5.17
N LEU A 213 -5.57 -9.15 -4.43
CA LEU A 213 -6.83 -8.56 -4.84
C LEU A 213 -6.58 -7.23 -5.53
N CYS A 214 -7.35 -6.95 -6.55
CA CYS A 214 -7.33 -5.66 -7.22
C CYS A 214 -8.70 -5.34 -7.85
N ARG A 215 -8.89 -4.06 -8.18
CA ARG A 215 -10.02 -3.61 -8.99
C ARG A 215 -9.49 -3.02 -10.29
N PHE A 216 -10.14 -3.35 -11.40
CA PHE A 216 -9.75 -2.84 -12.71
C PHE A 216 -10.96 -2.34 -13.50
N ALA A 217 -10.72 -1.43 -14.44
CA ALA A 217 -11.78 -0.80 -15.21
C ALA A 217 -12.56 -1.77 -16.10
N GLN A 218 -11.99 -2.91 -16.47
CA GLN A 218 -12.57 -3.92 -17.36
C GLN A 218 -12.59 -5.30 -16.71
N VAL A 219 -13.46 -6.17 -17.18
CA VAL A 219 -13.47 -7.59 -16.78
C VAL A 219 -12.40 -8.35 -17.55
N LEU A 220 -11.49 -8.95 -16.81
CA LEU A 220 -10.45 -9.84 -17.32
C LEU A 220 -10.45 -11.11 -16.48
N SER A 221 -10.40 -12.30 -17.06
CA SER A 221 -10.39 -13.54 -16.30
C SER A 221 -9.79 -14.71 -17.08
N GLY A 222 -9.41 -15.77 -16.36
CA GLY A 222 -8.98 -17.03 -16.93
C GLY A 222 -7.68 -16.96 -17.70
N ARG A 223 -6.76 -16.03 -17.36
CA ARG A 223 -5.54 -15.76 -18.14
C ARG A 223 -4.29 -16.01 -17.33
N MET A 224 -3.27 -16.45 -18.04
CA MET A 224 -1.91 -16.43 -17.53
C MET A 224 -1.25 -15.12 -17.94
N LEU A 225 -0.60 -14.46 -17.00
CA LEU A 225 0.10 -13.19 -17.20
C LEU A 225 1.50 -13.22 -16.57
N ALA A 226 2.44 -12.50 -17.16
CA ALA A 226 3.76 -12.31 -16.59
C ALA A 226 3.68 -11.14 -15.59
N PHE A 227 3.73 -11.46 -14.29
CA PHE A 227 3.63 -10.48 -13.22
C PHE A 227 4.93 -10.42 -12.42
N GLY A 228 5.66 -9.33 -12.56
CA GLY A 228 7.00 -9.15 -12.01
C GLY A 228 8.11 -9.45 -13.02
N GLY A 229 9.33 -9.43 -12.54
CA GLY A 229 10.53 -9.72 -13.33
C GLY A 229 10.69 -11.19 -13.65
N GLU A 230 11.66 -11.50 -14.52
CA GLU A 230 12.08 -12.87 -14.88
C GLU A 230 10.97 -13.74 -15.52
N GLY A 231 9.95 -13.13 -16.13
CA GLY A 231 8.86 -13.87 -16.80
C GLY A 231 8.02 -14.74 -15.87
N ARG A 232 7.94 -14.41 -14.57
CA ARG A 232 7.18 -15.17 -13.59
C ARG A 232 5.69 -15.13 -13.90
N LEU A 233 5.07 -16.29 -13.90
CA LEU A 233 3.67 -16.44 -14.27
C LEU A 233 2.76 -16.34 -13.05
N SER A 234 1.63 -15.69 -13.27
CA SER A 234 0.49 -15.62 -12.36
C SER A 234 -0.80 -15.89 -13.15
N ARG A 235 -1.81 -16.42 -12.49
CA ARG A 235 -3.15 -16.57 -13.08
C ARG A 235 -4.02 -15.41 -12.62
N LEU A 236 -4.74 -14.82 -13.57
CA LEU A 236 -5.74 -13.79 -13.31
C LEU A 236 -7.13 -14.43 -13.31
N ASP A 237 -7.81 -14.33 -12.19
CA ASP A 237 -9.17 -14.81 -11.99
C ASP A 237 -10.09 -13.63 -11.59
N THR A 238 -11.40 -13.82 -11.69
CA THR A 238 -12.36 -12.91 -11.05
C THR A 238 -12.33 -13.12 -9.53
N ALA A 239 -12.59 -12.06 -8.78
CA ALA A 239 -12.79 -12.12 -7.34
C ALA A 239 -14.23 -11.74 -6.98
N PRO A 240 -14.74 -12.12 -5.80
CA PRO A 240 -16.02 -11.61 -5.31
C PRO A 240 -16.00 -10.07 -5.27
N ASP A 241 -17.10 -9.45 -5.70
CA ASP A 241 -17.20 -7.98 -5.78
C ASP A 241 -17.08 -7.32 -4.41
N ASP A 242 -17.45 -8.02 -3.35
CA ASP A 242 -17.38 -7.60 -1.95
C ASP A 242 -16.05 -7.91 -1.27
N ALA A 243 -15.11 -8.58 -1.95
CA ALA A 243 -13.82 -8.98 -1.35
C ALA A 243 -13.04 -7.81 -0.72
N LEU A 244 -13.24 -6.59 -1.22
CA LEU A 244 -12.64 -5.35 -0.71
C LEU A 244 -13.72 -4.34 -0.26
N ALA A 245 -14.93 -4.79 0.07
CA ALA A 245 -15.99 -3.91 0.53
C ALA A 245 -15.78 -3.48 1.99
N ALA A 246 -16.21 -2.27 2.31
CA ALA A 246 -16.30 -1.83 3.69
C ALA A 246 -17.56 -2.40 4.33
N PRO A 247 -17.52 -2.75 5.64
CA PRO A 247 -18.74 -3.08 6.36
C PRO A 247 -19.71 -1.89 6.38
N PRO A 248 -21.02 -2.08 6.10
CA PRO A 248 -21.99 -0.98 6.05
C PRO A 248 -22.12 -0.20 7.35
N ASP A 249 -22.07 -0.88 8.50
CA ASP A 249 -22.07 -0.27 9.83
C ASP A 249 -20.86 0.64 10.06
N TYR A 250 -19.71 0.25 9.53
CA TYR A 250 -18.50 1.04 9.58
C TYR A 250 -18.61 2.33 8.77
N LEU A 251 -19.16 2.25 7.57
CA LEU A 251 -19.37 3.44 6.71
C LEU A 251 -20.39 4.40 7.31
N THR A 252 -21.46 3.88 7.92
CA THR A 252 -22.45 4.69 8.63
C THR A 252 -21.83 5.44 9.80
N ALA A 253 -20.98 4.77 10.58
CA ALA A 253 -20.26 5.43 11.67
C ALA A 253 -19.26 6.48 11.14
N LEU A 254 -18.55 6.18 10.06
CA LEU A 254 -17.61 7.10 9.41
C LEU A 254 -18.30 8.36 8.91
N ALA A 255 -19.48 8.22 8.31
CA ALA A 255 -20.25 9.37 7.78
C ALA A 255 -20.61 10.40 8.85
N ASN A 256 -20.69 9.99 10.12
CA ASN A 256 -20.98 10.86 11.26
C ASN A 256 -19.72 11.40 11.97
N ALA A 257 -18.52 10.98 11.53
CA ALA A 257 -17.27 11.36 12.19
C ALA A 257 -16.78 12.75 11.71
N ARG A 258 -16.34 13.58 12.65
CA ARG A 258 -15.64 14.84 12.37
C ARG A 258 -14.11 14.67 12.41
N HIS A 259 -13.62 13.69 13.13
CA HIS A 259 -12.20 13.37 13.21
C HIS A 259 -11.95 12.01 12.58
N ILE A 260 -11.18 11.99 11.50
CA ILE A 260 -10.92 10.78 10.71
C ILE A 260 -9.42 10.53 10.55
N THR A 261 -9.08 9.29 10.32
CA THR A 261 -7.73 8.90 9.88
C THR A 261 -7.80 8.37 8.46
N LEU A 262 -6.72 8.58 7.71
CA LEU A 262 -6.50 7.90 6.42
C LEU A 262 -5.24 7.06 6.53
N THR A 263 -5.38 5.74 6.43
CA THR A 263 -4.26 4.79 6.42
C THR A 263 -3.99 4.34 5.00
N LEU A 264 -2.77 4.48 4.51
CA LEU A 264 -2.40 4.07 3.17
C LEU A 264 -2.41 2.54 3.04
N ALA A 265 -3.29 2.02 2.20
CA ALA A 265 -3.32 0.61 1.81
C ALA A 265 -2.26 0.29 0.74
N THR A 266 -1.92 1.25 -0.10
CA THR A 266 -0.84 1.20 -1.09
C THR A 266 0.08 2.41 -0.93
N PRO A 267 1.36 2.33 -1.37
CA PRO A 267 2.25 3.49 -1.30
C PRO A 267 1.66 4.71 -2.01
N ALA A 268 1.94 5.90 -1.51
CA ALA A 268 1.47 7.16 -2.10
C ALA A 268 2.63 7.98 -2.67
N LEU A 269 2.36 8.72 -3.73
CA LEU A 269 3.29 9.60 -4.40
C LEU A 269 2.84 11.05 -4.23
N PHE A 270 3.57 11.79 -3.38
CA PHE A 270 3.37 13.21 -3.15
C PHE A 270 4.59 13.98 -3.60
N ALA A 271 4.36 15.12 -4.25
CA ALA A 271 5.43 15.94 -4.81
C ALA A 271 6.32 16.55 -3.71
N ASP A 272 5.72 16.87 -2.57
CA ASP A 272 6.37 17.53 -1.44
C ASP A 272 6.78 16.53 -0.33
N GLY A 273 7.13 15.32 -0.72
CA GLY A 273 7.65 14.27 0.17
C GLY A 273 6.54 13.49 0.88
N TRP A 274 6.33 13.74 2.18
CA TRP A 274 5.33 13.02 2.95
C TRP A 274 3.93 13.65 2.92
N ARG A 275 3.85 14.97 2.62
CA ARG A 275 2.62 15.75 2.66
C ARG A 275 1.92 15.75 1.31
N PRO A 276 0.62 15.42 1.25
CA PRO A 276 -0.19 15.57 0.04
C PRO A 276 -0.26 17.03 -0.40
N ARG A 277 0.02 17.32 -1.68
CA ARG A 277 -0.04 18.69 -2.20
C ARG A 277 -1.45 19.25 -2.29
N TRP A 278 -2.48 18.40 -2.45
CA TRP A 278 -3.87 18.83 -2.45
C TRP A 278 -4.32 19.50 -1.13
N LEU A 279 -3.52 19.40 -0.07
CA LEU A 279 -3.73 20.14 1.19
C LEU A 279 -3.34 21.63 1.10
N ASP A 280 -2.68 22.07 0.05
CA ASP A 280 -2.26 23.46 -0.12
C ASP A 280 -3.26 24.28 -0.96
N GLU A 281 -4.34 23.65 -1.43
CA GLU A 281 -5.39 24.29 -2.24
C GLU A 281 -6.42 25.05 -1.40
N GLY A 282 -6.30 25.02 -0.06
CA GLY A 282 -7.17 25.75 0.86
C GLY A 282 -6.73 27.20 1.08
N ASP A 283 -7.68 28.03 1.54
CA ASP A 283 -7.51 29.47 1.80
C ASP A 283 -6.27 29.75 2.69
N ALA A 284 -5.49 30.78 2.35
CA ALA A 284 -4.29 31.18 3.09
C ALA A 284 -4.52 31.50 4.59
N ARG A 285 -5.78 31.60 5.03
CA ARG A 285 -6.18 31.70 6.44
C ARG A 285 -6.06 30.38 7.21
N ALA A 286 -5.89 29.25 6.52
CA ALA A 286 -5.70 27.94 7.14
C ALA A 286 -4.31 27.75 7.77
N SER A 287 -3.38 28.70 7.64
CA SER A 287 -1.99 28.58 8.11
C SER A 287 -1.85 28.40 9.63
N GLU A 288 -2.78 28.91 10.44
CA GLU A 288 -2.76 28.66 11.90
C GLU A 288 -3.49 27.38 12.31
N ALA A 289 -4.46 26.92 11.50
CA ALA A 289 -5.25 25.72 11.77
C ALA A 289 -4.62 24.42 11.21
N GLY A 290 -3.60 24.55 10.36
CA GLY A 290 -2.96 23.44 9.65
C GLY A 290 -3.26 23.45 8.15
N ALA A 291 -2.54 22.62 7.38
CA ALA A 291 -2.74 22.45 5.95
C ALA A 291 -4.09 21.83 5.65
N SER A 292 -4.85 22.40 4.74
CA SER A 292 -6.21 21.98 4.39
C SER A 292 -6.41 21.84 2.89
N GLY A 293 -7.37 21.02 2.49
CA GLY A 293 -7.70 20.87 1.08
C GLY A 293 -8.82 19.88 0.81
N THR A 294 -9.20 19.79 -0.46
CA THR A 294 -10.25 18.87 -0.94
C THR A 294 -9.65 17.53 -1.32
N VAL A 295 -10.25 16.44 -0.82
CA VAL A 295 -9.81 15.09 -1.16
C VAL A 295 -9.97 14.84 -2.66
N PRO A 296 -8.92 14.39 -3.37
CA PRO A 296 -9.00 14.04 -4.78
C PRO A 296 -10.13 13.04 -5.07
N GLY A 297 -10.97 13.35 -6.06
CA GLY A 297 -12.11 12.48 -6.43
C GLY A 297 -13.36 12.63 -5.56
N ILE A 298 -13.33 13.47 -4.50
CA ILE A 298 -14.50 13.74 -3.64
C ILE A 298 -14.69 15.26 -3.50
N PRO A 299 -15.20 15.95 -4.54
CA PRO A 299 -15.48 17.38 -4.47
C PRO A 299 -16.36 17.73 -3.26
N GLY A 300 -15.96 18.75 -2.51
CA GLY A 300 -16.67 19.21 -1.31
C GLY A 300 -16.27 18.49 -0.01
N LEU A 301 -15.47 17.44 -0.04
CA LEU A 301 -14.89 16.87 1.19
C LEU A 301 -13.61 17.63 1.54
N GLN A 302 -13.73 18.56 2.49
CA GLN A 302 -12.63 19.39 2.98
C GLN A 302 -12.03 18.78 4.25
N LEU A 303 -10.71 18.60 4.25
CA LEU A 303 -9.94 18.04 5.37
C LEU A 303 -8.85 19.00 5.82
N VAL A 304 -8.65 19.09 7.15
CA VAL A 304 -7.51 19.78 7.77
C VAL A 304 -6.58 18.75 8.40
N LEU A 305 -5.32 18.74 8.00
CA LEU A 305 -4.32 17.83 8.53
C LEU A 305 -3.93 18.22 9.97
N LYS A 306 -4.01 17.26 10.89
CA LYS A 306 -3.63 17.46 12.30
C LYS A 306 -2.34 16.74 12.68
N ALA A 307 -2.06 15.57 12.12
CA ALA A 307 -0.83 14.81 12.37
C ALA A 307 -0.60 13.77 11.27
N ALA A 308 0.62 13.23 11.22
CA ALA A 308 0.97 12.13 10.34
C ALA A 308 1.99 11.19 11.00
N ALA A 309 1.75 9.87 10.89
CA ALA A 309 2.71 8.82 11.17
C ALA A 309 3.23 8.28 9.83
N VAL A 310 4.47 8.57 9.50
CA VAL A 310 5.07 8.22 8.22
C VAL A 310 6.41 7.53 8.46
N ASP A 311 6.54 6.32 7.94
CA ASP A 311 7.81 5.59 7.93
C ASP A 311 8.77 6.12 6.86
N ARG A 312 9.94 5.47 6.74
CA ARG A 312 10.91 5.81 5.71
C ARG A 312 10.30 5.72 4.31
N TRP A 313 10.67 6.66 3.45
CA TRP A 313 10.27 6.63 2.05
C TRP A 313 10.78 5.38 1.33
N GLN A 314 10.04 4.95 0.32
CA GLN A 314 10.39 3.84 -0.57
C GLN A 314 10.76 4.38 -1.96
N GLY A 315 11.85 3.85 -2.53
CA GLY A 315 12.21 4.15 -3.92
C GLY A 315 11.35 3.32 -4.86
N ILE A 316 10.61 4.00 -5.72
CA ILE A 316 9.77 3.37 -6.74
C ILE A 316 10.34 3.70 -8.11
N SER A 317 10.46 2.71 -8.96
CA SER A 317 10.74 2.80 -10.37
C SER A 317 9.91 1.75 -11.11
N GLY A 318 10.16 1.54 -12.37
CA GLY A 318 9.51 0.55 -13.19
C GLY A 318 10.05 0.61 -14.61
N TRP A 319 9.43 -0.14 -15.49
CA TRP A 319 9.76 -0.15 -16.92
C TRP A 319 8.64 0.53 -17.69
N ASP A 320 9.00 1.37 -18.65
CA ASP A 320 8.05 2.00 -19.56
C ASP A 320 8.11 1.26 -20.91
N LEU A 321 7.04 0.53 -21.23
CA LEU A 321 6.96 -0.20 -22.51
C LEU A 321 6.81 0.72 -23.71
N ALA A 322 6.31 1.94 -23.52
CA ALA A 322 6.13 2.88 -24.63
C ALA A 322 7.47 3.47 -25.11
N THR A 323 8.36 3.76 -24.18
CA THR A 323 9.70 4.29 -24.47
C THR A 323 10.78 3.22 -24.48
N TRP A 324 10.45 2.01 -24.01
CA TRP A 324 11.36 0.88 -23.82
C TRP A 324 12.56 1.22 -22.92
N ASP A 325 12.27 1.97 -21.85
CA ASP A 325 13.27 2.47 -20.90
C ASP A 325 12.80 2.39 -19.46
N ALA A 326 13.73 2.57 -18.52
CA ALA A 326 13.43 2.63 -17.10
C ALA A 326 12.68 3.94 -16.76
N LYS A 327 11.60 3.83 -16.01
CA LYS A 327 10.93 5.02 -15.45
C LYS A 327 11.84 5.72 -14.44
N PRO A 328 11.81 7.06 -14.35
CA PRO A 328 12.54 7.79 -13.32
C PRO A 328 12.22 7.26 -11.93
N ALA A 329 13.24 7.11 -11.10
CA ALA A 329 13.05 6.74 -9.70
C ALA A 329 12.34 7.86 -8.94
N ARG A 330 11.32 7.52 -8.17
CA ARG A 330 10.51 8.45 -7.37
C ARG A 330 10.48 8.00 -5.91
N LYS A 331 10.36 8.94 -4.99
CA LYS A 331 10.17 8.66 -3.56
C LYS A 331 8.68 8.54 -3.27
N ALA A 332 8.28 7.45 -2.62
CA ALA A 332 6.92 7.22 -2.19
C ALA A 332 6.83 7.16 -0.67
N VAL A 333 5.70 7.61 -0.15
CA VAL A 333 5.30 7.34 1.23
C VAL A 333 4.90 5.87 1.32
N ALA A 334 5.43 5.17 2.31
CA ALA A 334 5.18 3.74 2.49
C ALA A 334 3.70 3.47 2.80
N ALA A 335 3.20 2.33 2.33
CA ALA A 335 1.91 1.81 2.76
C ALA A 335 1.93 1.55 4.28
N GLY A 336 0.79 1.75 4.95
CA GLY A 336 0.68 1.78 6.41
C GLY A 336 0.80 3.18 7.01
N ALA A 337 1.37 4.16 6.31
CA ALA A 337 1.38 5.54 6.78
C ALA A 337 -0.04 6.00 7.10
N THR A 338 -0.19 6.72 8.20
CA THR A 338 -1.49 7.15 8.73
C THR A 338 -1.50 8.65 8.95
N TYR A 339 -2.54 9.30 8.47
CA TYR A 339 -2.77 10.73 8.59
C TYR A 339 -4.03 10.97 9.41
N TRP A 340 -4.00 11.99 10.29
CA TRP A 340 -5.14 12.43 11.11
C TRP A 340 -5.69 13.70 10.54
N PHE A 341 -7.00 13.74 10.35
CA PHE A 341 -7.71 14.86 9.77
C PHE A 341 -8.93 15.25 10.60
N GLU A 342 -9.27 16.53 10.50
CA GLU A 342 -10.57 17.08 10.86
C GLU A 342 -11.38 17.34 9.59
N VAL A 343 -12.62 16.87 9.56
CA VAL A 343 -13.58 17.16 8.48
C VAL A 343 -14.21 18.52 8.76
N VAL A 344 -14.02 19.46 7.85
CA VAL A 344 -14.54 20.83 7.98
C VAL A 344 -15.70 21.09 7.05
N GLY A 345 -16.60 21.98 7.47
CA GLY A 345 -17.83 22.29 6.73
C GLY A 345 -18.82 21.12 6.71
N ASP A 346 -19.67 21.13 5.70
CA ASP A 346 -20.67 20.08 5.48
C ASP A 346 -20.18 19.14 4.37
N PRO A 347 -19.76 17.92 4.71
CA PRO A 347 -19.26 16.97 3.72
C PRO A 347 -20.40 16.52 2.78
N PRO A 348 -20.10 16.24 1.50
CA PRO A 348 -21.12 15.86 0.53
C PRO A 348 -21.73 14.49 0.85
N ALA A 349 -23.01 14.29 0.54
CA ALA A 349 -23.68 13.02 0.76
C ALA A 349 -22.89 11.84 0.15
N GLY A 350 -22.83 10.71 0.86
CA GLY A 350 -22.12 9.51 0.44
C GLY A 350 -20.58 9.66 0.39
N TRP A 351 -20.03 10.61 1.12
CA TRP A 351 -18.57 10.84 1.14
C TRP A 351 -17.81 9.67 1.76
N ALA A 352 -18.38 9.02 2.77
CA ALA A 352 -17.73 7.92 3.48
C ALA A 352 -17.50 6.69 2.56
N GLU A 353 -18.52 6.34 1.77
CA GLU A 353 -18.45 5.29 0.76
C GLU A 353 -17.43 5.62 -0.33
N ARG A 354 -17.42 6.88 -0.79
CA ARG A 354 -16.46 7.34 -1.80
C ARG A 354 -15.04 7.41 -1.29
N LEU A 355 -14.84 7.62 0.02
CA LEU A 355 -13.52 7.68 0.64
C LEU A 355 -12.88 6.29 0.78
N TRP A 356 -13.67 5.23 0.78
CA TRP A 356 -13.18 3.87 0.88
C TRP A 356 -12.37 3.44 -0.34
N LEU A 357 -11.07 3.15 -0.12
CA LEU A 357 -10.11 2.81 -1.17
C LEU A 357 -10.00 3.88 -2.27
N VAL A 358 -10.23 5.15 -1.95
CA VAL A 358 -9.94 6.23 -2.88
C VAL A 358 -8.43 6.46 -2.95
N PRO A 359 -7.85 6.67 -4.14
CA PRO A 359 -6.45 7.01 -4.29
C PRO A 359 -6.22 8.51 -4.08
N ILE A 360 -5.28 8.87 -3.19
CA ILE A 360 -5.03 10.26 -2.80
C ILE A 360 -3.66 10.83 -3.25
N SER A 361 -2.90 10.11 -4.07
CA SER A 361 -1.65 10.63 -4.65
C SER A 361 -1.89 11.90 -5.46
N ASP A 362 -0.88 12.77 -5.58
CA ASP A 362 -1.03 14.09 -6.19
C ASP A 362 -1.38 14.02 -7.68
N GLN A 363 -0.66 13.21 -8.44
CA GLN A 363 -0.84 13.15 -9.88
C GLN A 363 -2.04 12.27 -10.28
N PRO A 364 -2.87 12.69 -11.25
CA PRO A 364 -4.00 11.89 -11.72
C PRO A 364 -3.61 10.50 -12.21
N GLN A 365 -2.46 10.37 -12.90
CA GLN A 365 -1.99 9.08 -13.40
C GLN A 365 -1.59 8.15 -12.26
N ASP A 366 -0.94 8.66 -11.21
CA ASP A 366 -0.60 7.85 -10.04
C ASP A 366 -1.86 7.30 -9.36
N ARG A 367 -2.91 8.11 -9.29
CA ARG A 367 -4.22 7.67 -8.77
C ARG A 367 -4.86 6.60 -9.65
N ARG A 368 -4.81 6.75 -10.97
CA ARG A 368 -5.29 5.71 -11.91
C ARG A 368 -4.50 4.41 -11.80
N ASP A 369 -3.22 4.49 -11.49
CA ASP A 369 -2.35 3.34 -11.26
C ASP A 369 -2.53 2.70 -9.87
N GLY A 370 -3.33 3.30 -8.98
CA GLY A 370 -3.65 2.77 -7.66
C GLY A 370 -2.69 3.17 -6.54
N PHE A 371 -1.86 4.20 -6.75
CA PHE A 371 -1.04 4.75 -5.68
C PHE A 371 -1.86 5.59 -4.70
N GLY A 372 -1.66 5.33 -3.41
CA GLY A 372 -2.29 6.09 -2.34
C GLY A 372 -3.71 5.68 -2.03
N LEU A 373 -4.10 4.43 -2.26
CA LEU A 373 -5.38 3.89 -1.77
C LEU A 373 -5.46 4.01 -0.25
N VAL A 374 -6.57 4.49 0.29
CA VAL A 374 -6.72 4.70 1.74
C VAL A 374 -7.82 3.86 2.35
N ILE A 375 -7.60 3.46 3.61
CA ILE A 375 -8.61 2.93 4.51
C ILE A 375 -8.90 4.05 5.53
N PRO A 376 -10.10 4.65 5.50
CA PRO A 376 -10.49 5.63 6.49
C PRO A 376 -10.76 4.99 7.85
N GLY A 377 -10.62 5.77 8.91
CA GLY A 377 -10.92 5.37 10.28
C GLY A 377 -11.32 6.57 11.12
N PHE A 378 -11.45 6.38 12.43
CA PHE A 378 -11.86 7.41 13.36
C PHE A 378 -10.75 7.72 14.36
N TRP A 379 -10.81 8.89 14.97
CA TRP A 379 -10.02 9.20 16.14
C TRP A 379 -10.76 10.23 16.99
N ASN A 380 -10.45 10.25 18.28
CA ASN A 380 -10.97 11.27 19.18
C ASN A 380 -9.84 12.16 19.62
N GLU A 381 -10.07 13.48 19.55
CA GLU A 381 -9.12 14.44 20.08
C GLU A 381 -8.99 14.24 21.58
N ARG A 382 -7.76 14.16 22.08
CA ARG A 382 -7.53 14.11 23.53
C ARG A 382 -7.80 15.49 24.10
N SER A 383 -8.76 15.56 24.99
CA SER A 383 -9.06 16.74 25.83
C SER A 383 -7.89 17.08 26.76
#